data_f5ff4a319ea6ae1406e87c0296d72a8f
#
_entry.id   f5ff4a319ea6ae1406e87c0296d72a8f
#
_cell.length_a   1.000
_cell.length_b   1.000
_cell.length_c   1.000
_cell.angle_alpha   90.00
_cell.angle_beta   90.00
_cell.angle_gamma   90.00
#
_symmetry.space_group_name_H-M   'P 1'
#
loop_
_entity.id
_entity.type
_entity.pdbx_description
1 polymer ?
#
loop_
_entity_poly.entity_id
_entity_poly.type
_entity_poly.pdbx_seq_one_letter_code
_entity_poly.pdbx_strand_id
1 'polypeptide(L)'
;MVVNIKSINVTTSKSNEEVMPKQGNYLYAAKTLTLAVSQDTNIFINGSIEPVLVKSKYGLSIPVDMKMTIGSIIVESENTEVYAVFAY
;
A
#
# COMPACT_ATOMS: atom_id res chain seq x y z
N MET A 1 -6.64 24.24 -2.63
CA MET A 1 -6.99 22.88 -2.17
C MET A 1 -5.94 22.39 -1.19
N VAL A 2 -6.35 21.87 -0.06
CA VAL A 2 -5.43 21.25 0.91
C VAL A 2 -5.30 19.77 0.57
N VAL A 3 -4.07 19.30 0.43
CA VAL A 3 -3.79 17.89 0.19
C VAL A 3 -3.10 17.34 1.44
N ASN A 4 -3.64 16.27 1.97
CA ASN A 4 -3.05 15.58 3.10
C ASN A 4 -2.17 14.44 2.60
N ILE A 5 -0.97 14.35 3.14
CA ILE A 5 0.00 13.33 2.76
C ILE A 5 0.40 12.56 4.02
N LYS A 6 0.45 11.25 3.90
CA LYS A 6 0.87 10.37 4.99
C LYS A 6 1.92 9.40 4.49
N SER A 7 2.91 9.13 5.33
CA SER A 7 3.89 8.07 5.08
C SER A 7 3.75 6.99 6.12
N ILE A 8 4.03 5.77 5.75
CA ILE A 8 4.08 4.62 6.65
C ILE A 8 5.35 3.83 6.42
N ASN A 9 5.83 3.21 7.47
CA ASN A 9 6.96 2.28 7.41
C ASN A 9 6.63 1.12 8.34
N VAL A 10 6.32 -0.03 7.77
CA VAL A 10 5.81 -1.20 8.48
C VAL A 10 6.61 -2.41 8.03
N THR A 11 6.94 -3.30 8.96
CA THR A 11 7.46 -4.63 8.61
C THR A 11 6.37 -5.66 8.87
N THR A 12 6.02 -6.43 7.86
CA THR A 12 4.97 -7.43 8.00
C THR A 12 5.41 -8.53 8.96
N SER A 13 4.51 -8.94 9.85
CA SER A 13 4.77 -10.00 10.84
C SER A 13 4.14 -11.32 10.45
N LYS A 14 3.31 -11.34 9.43
CA LYS A 14 2.59 -12.53 8.96
C LYS A 14 2.33 -12.43 7.46
N SER A 15 1.95 -13.54 6.86
CA SER A 15 1.51 -13.57 5.47
C SER A 15 0.16 -12.87 5.33
N ASN A 16 -0.05 -12.21 4.20
CA ASN A 16 -1.31 -11.53 3.86
C ASN A 16 -1.72 -10.49 4.92
N GLU A 17 -0.78 -9.64 5.29
CA GLU A 17 -1.03 -8.61 6.29
C GLU A 17 -1.51 -7.31 5.63
N GLU A 18 -2.56 -6.72 6.22
CA GLU A 18 -3.05 -5.40 5.81
C GLU A 18 -2.08 -4.34 6.33
N VAL A 19 -1.54 -3.52 5.43
CA VAL A 19 -0.57 -2.47 5.81
C VAL A 19 -1.15 -1.06 5.72
N MET A 20 -2.35 -0.89 5.16
CA MET A 20 -3.00 0.42 5.14
C MET A 20 -3.33 0.82 6.58
N PRO A 21 -2.89 2.00 7.03
CA PRO A 21 -3.16 2.44 8.40
C PRO A 21 -4.62 2.83 8.58
N LYS A 22 -5.04 2.92 9.84
CA LYS A 22 -6.40 3.34 10.21
C LYS A 22 -6.44 4.82 10.52
N GLN A 23 -7.55 5.44 10.14
CA GLN A 23 -7.94 6.76 10.58
C GLN A 23 -9.19 6.57 11.45
N GLY A 24 -9.01 6.56 12.77
CA GLY A 24 -10.09 6.20 13.68
C GLY A 24 -10.43 4.71 13.55
N ASN A 25 -11.69 4.39 13.24
CA ASN A 25 -12.16 3.01 13.10
C ASN A 25 -12.06 2.47 11.68
N TYR A 26 -11.64 3.29 10.73
CA TYR A 26 -11.63 2.94 9.30
C TYR A 26 -10.22 3.05 8.75
N LEU A 27 -9.92 2.26 7.71
CA LEU A 27 -8.68 2.41 6.97
C LEU A 27 -8.68 3.73 6.20
N TYR A 28 -7.50 4.31 5.99
CA TYR A 28 -7.36 5.46 5.12
C TYR A 28 -7.83 5.13 3.71
N ALA A 29 -8.34 6.14 3.02
CA ALA A 29 -8.69 6.03 1.61
C ALA A 29 -7.70 6.90 0.83
N ALA A 30 -6.73 6.25 0.19
CA ALA A 30 -5.68 6.95 -0.53
C ALA A 30 -6.09 7.23 -1.96
N LYS A 31 -5.72 8.40 -2.47
CA LYS A 31 -5.98 8.80 -3.85
C LYS A 31 -4.76 8.61 -4.74
N THR A 32 -3.59 8.61 -4.16
CA THR A 32 -2.33 8.29 -4.82
C THR A 32 -1.53 7.38 -3.91
N LEU A 33 -0.62 6.61 -4.48
CA LEU A 33 0.21 5.72 -3.69
C LEU A 33 1.56 5.56 -4.36
N THR A 34 2.63 5.70 -3.57
CA THR A 34 3.97 5.26 -3.94
C THR A 34 4.42 4.29 -2.85
N LEU A 35 4.86 3.11 -3.25
CA LEU A 35 5.15 2.03 -2.32
C LEU A 35 6.48 1.36 -2.69
N ALA A 36 7.30 1.11 -1.68
CA ALA A 36 8.55 0.39 -1.81
C ALA A 36 8.57 -0.79 -0.83
N VAL A 37 9.18 -1.88 -1.24
CA VAL A 37 9.25 -3.10 -0.44
C VAL A 37 10.68 -3.60 -0.37
N SER A 38 11.04 -4.28 0.72
CA SER A 38 12.40 -4.79 0.95
C SER A 38 12.70 -6.07 0.17
N GLN A 39 11.68 -6.75 -0.31
CA GLN A 39 11.80 -7.95 -1.14
C GLN A 39 10.64 -8.03 -2.11
N ASP A 40 10.82 -8.75 -3.20
CA ASP A 40 9.75 -8.96 -4.17
C ASP A 40 8.58 -9.65 -3.47
N THR A 41 7.39 -9.12 -3.67
CA THR A 41 6.19 -9.65 -3.04
C THR A 41 4.97 -9.34 -3.87
N ASN A 42 3.95 -10.17 -3.75
CA ASN A 42 2.63 -9.86 -4.30
C ASN A 42 1.87 -8.99 -3.32
N ILE A 43 1.12 -8.03 -3.84
CA ILE A 43 0.19 -7.27 -3.02
C ILE A 43 -1.21 -7.31 -3.64
N PHE A 44 -2.21 -7.26 -2.76
CA PHE A 44 -3.62 -7.23 -3.17
C PHE A 44 -4.18 -5.87 -2.82
N ILE A 45 -4.67 -5.14 -3.82
CA ILE A 45 -5.22 -3.81 -3.64
C ILE A 45 -6.73 -3.89 -3.67
N ASN A 46 -7.38 -3.33 -2.64
CA ASN A 46 -8.84 -3.27 -2.52
C ASN A 46 -9.51 -4.65 -2.60
N GLY A 47 -8.86 -5.68 -2.07
CA GLY A 47 -9.42 -7.02 -2.08
C GLY A 47 -9.45 -7.69 -3.44
N SER A 48 -8.64 -7.22 -4.38
CA SER A 48 -8.54 -7.83 -5.70
C SER A 48 -8.17 -9.31 -5.60
N ILE A 49 -8.76 -10.13 -6.46
CA ILE A 49 -8.44 -11.55 -6.53
C ILE A 49 -7.04 -11.75 -7.12
N GLU A 50 -6.68 -10.92 -8.10
CA GLU A 50 -5.37 -11.01 -8.73
C GLU A 50 -4.39 -10.07 -8.04
N PRO A 51 -3.21 -10.56 -7.67
CA PRO A 51 -2.19 -9.73 -7.05
C PRO A 51 -1.43 -8.89 -8.07
N VAL A 52 -0.81 -7.83 -7.57
CA VAL A 52 0.21 -7.08 -8.30
C VAL A 52 1.56 -7.50 -7.75
N LEU A 53 2.46 -7.96 -8.62
CA LEU A 53 3.83 -8.24 -8.20
C LEU A 53 4.59 -6.92 -8.06
N VAL A 54 5.07 -6.65 -6.86
CA VAL A 54 5.90 -5.49 -6.59
C VAL A 54 7.33 -5.96 -6.41
N LYS A 55 8.21 -5.48 -7.29
CA LYS A 55 9.62 -5.82 -7.20
C LYS A 55 10.35 -4.80 -6.32
N SER A 56 11.19 -5.28 -5.43
CA SER A 56 11.92 -4.43 -4.50
C SER A 56 12.77 -3.39 -5.23
N LYS A 57 13.22 -3.72 -6.42
CA LYS A 57 14.05 -2.83 -7.24
C LYS A 57 13.26 -1.65 -7.83
N TYR A 58 11.96 -1.81 -8.06
CA TYR A 58 11.15 -0.82 -8.77
C TYR A 58 10.05 -0.19 -7.93
N GLY A 59 9.52 -0.92 -6.95
CA GLY A 59 8.37 -0.44 -6.18
C GLY A 59 7.10 -0.40 -7.01
N LEU A 60 6.12 0.37 -6.52
CA LEU A 60 4.84 0.55 -7.18
C LEU A 60 4.41 2.00 -7.05
N SER A 61 3.84 2.55 -8.12
CA SER A 61 3.29 3.89 -8.10
C SER A 61 1.90 3.88 -8.73
N ILE A 62 0.93 4.46 -8.01
CA ILE A 62 -0.44 4.62 -8.51
C ILE A 62 -0.74 6.11 -8.51
N PRO A 63 -0.74 6.75 -9.69
CA PRO A 63 -0.98 8.18 -9.79
C PRO A 63 -2.46 8.53 -9.71
N VAL A 64 -2.75 9.81 -9.46
CA VAL A 64 -4.11 10.32 -9.28
C VAL A 64 -4.96 10.17 -10.55
N ASP A 65 -4.36 10.21 -11.71
CA ASP A 65 -5.10 10.10 -12.97
C ASP A 65 -5.62 8.70 -13.25
N MET A 66 -5.21 7.69 -12.51
CA MET A 66 -5.86 6.38 -12.53
C MET A 66 -7.24 6.39 -11.88
N LYS A 67 -7.56 7.45 -11.13
CA LYS A 67 -8.88 7.67 -10.52
C LYS A 67 -9.32 6.52 -9.61
N MET A 68 -8.36 5.90 -8.94
CA MET A 68 -8.63 4.86 -7.96
C MET A 68 -8.67 5.46 -6.55
N THR A 69 -9.51 4.87 -5.71
CA THR A 69 -9.41 5.07 -4.26
C THR A 69 -8.86 3.78 -3.67
N ILE A 70 -7.74 3.89 -2.96
CA ILE A 70 -7.07 2.72 -2.41
C ILE A 70 -7.40 2.66 -0.92
N GLY A 71 -8.22 1.69 -0.55
CA GLY A 71 -8.66 1.51 0.84
C GLY A 71 -8.04 0.32 1.55
N SER A 72 -7.35 -0.55 0.81
CA SER A 72 -6.76 -1.74 1.39
C SER A 72 -5.52 -2.14 0.60
N ILE A 73 -4.45 -2.47 1.31
CA ILE A 73 -3.20 -2.97 0.73
C ILE A 73 -2.78 -4.16 1.57
N ILE A 74 -2.89 -5.36 1.01
CA ILE A 74 -2.49 -6.58 1.70
C ILE A 74 -1.20 -7.09 1.07
N VAL A 75 -0.17 -7.25 1.90
CA VAL A 75 1.14 -7.74 1.48
C VAL A 75 1.22 -9.23 1.76
N GLU A 76 1.52 -10.02 0.73
CA GLU A 76 1.52 -11.47 0.82
C GLU A 76 2.64 -12.02 1.69
N SER A 77 3.84 -11.46 1.56
CA SER A 77 5.03 -12.01 2.21
C SER A 77 5.23 -11.45 3.61
N GLU A 78 5.54 -12.34 4.55
CA GLU A 78 5.94 -11.94 5.90
C GLU A 78 7.37 -11.40 5.91
N ASN A 79 7.75 -10.70 6.99
CA ASN A 79 9.10 -10.13 7.19
C ASN A 79 9.51 -9.20 6.05
N THR A 80 8.54 -8.50 5.48
CA THR A 80 8.77 -7.55 4.40
C THR A 80 8.61 -6.13 4.95
N GLU A 81 9.65 -5.31 4.80
CA GLU A 81 9.54 -3.90 5.11
C GLU A 81 8.81 -3.20 3.98
N VAL A 82 7.78 -2.44 4.33
CA VAL A 82 6.95 -1.70 3.39
C VAL A 82 7.01 -0.23 3.76
N TYR A 83 7.48 0.58 2.83
CA TYR A 83 7.46 2.04 2.95
C TYR A 83 6.50 2.58 1.92
N ALA A 84 5.56 3.41 2.35
CA ALA A 84 4.59 3.97 1.42
C ALA A 84 4.30 5.42 1.75
N VAL A 85 4.01 6.19 0.69
CA VAL A 85 3.55 7.57 0.79
C VAL A 85 2.27 7.67 -0.02
N PHE A 86 1.25 8.25 0.57
CA PHE A 86 -0.02 8.40 -0.12
C PHE A 86 -0.70 9.72 0.24
N ALA A 87 -1.53 10.19 -0.70
CA ALA A 87 -2.39 11.36 -0.49
C ALA A 87 -3.81 10.91 -0.17
N TYR A 88 -4.47 11.65 0.73
CA TYR A 88 -5.83 11.31 1.15
C TYR A 88 -6.68 12.54 1.42
#